data_14941feb20c94b389722fd67ec968838
#
_entry.id   14941feb20c94b389722fd67ec968838
#
_cell.length_a   1.000
_cell.length_b   1.000
_cell.length_c   1.000
_cell.angle_alpha   90.00
_cell.angle_beta   90.00
_cell.angle_gamma   90.00
#
_symmetry.space_group_name_H-M   'P 1'
#
loop_
_entity.id
_entity.type
_entity.pdbx_description
1 polymer ?
#
loop_
_entity_poly.entity_id
_entity_poly.type
_entity_poly.pdbx_seq_one_letter_code
_entity_poly.pdbx_strand_id
1 'polypeptide(L)'
;MSYYGFTVTDKGRNLIAKLLAGENMQITRVMFGAGQIPTADNPRAVTGLYEPIAQGTGSKPIVSGGVASMTVEYRSDLNGGLNTGFWLREFGVYANDPDEGEILMYYATLGEYPQWVSPYLPDQNTGIDVRRFPISIAIGEDRGITVDYDTELWMTAEDVHNYFNTVLLPIVDSEIDKKIAEHNDDGKAHPPLQRIMDALSGRIKLLELQFNTNVTGNPFLVTFENLDDVVLDGTWNESLARVEF
;
A
#
# COMPACT_ATOMS: atom_id res chain seq x y z
N MET A 1 -18.94 -5.53 -42.99
CA MET A 1 -18.79 -4.76 -41.75
C MET A 1 -17.74 -5.45 -40.94
N SER A 2 -16.70 -4.78 -40.55
CA SER A 2 -15.70 -5.30 -39.61
C SER A 2 -16.33 -5.46 -38.27
N TYR A 3 -16.12 -6.61 -37.62
CA TYR A 3 -16.65 -6.85 -36.27
C TYR A 3 -15.96 -5.87 -35.29
N TYR A 4 -16.76 -5.24 -34.47
CA TYR A 4 -16.31 -4.40 -33.36
C TYR A 4 -16.97 -4.88 -32.08
N GLY A 5 -16.17 -5.15 -31.06
CA GLY A 5 -16.70 -5.54 -29.77
C GLY A 5 -15.88 -6.60 -29.03
N PHE A 6 -16.48 -7.12 -27.98
CA PHE A 6 -15.87 -8.01 -27.04
C PHE A 6 -16.67 -9.32 -27.00
N THR A 7 -15.99 -10.43 -26.91
CA THR A 7 -16.66 -11.71 -26.81
C THR A 7 -15.86 -12.73 -25.99
N VAL A 8 -16.56 -13.58 -25.27
CA VAL A 8 -15.99 -14.80 -24.72
C VAL A 8 -15.86 -15.81 -25.85
N THR A 9 -14.67 -16.37 -26.03
CA THR A 9 -14.41 -17.39 -27.06
C THR A 9 -15.14 -18.69 -26.77
N ASP A 10 -15.22 -19.58 -27.74
CA ASP A 10 -15.83 -20.89 -27.53
C ASP A 10 -15.03 -21.69 -26.49
N LYS A 11 -13.70 -21.60 -26.48
CA LYS A 11 -12.85 -22.19 -25.43
C LYS A 11 -13.11 -21.54 -24.07
N GLY A 12 -13.24 -20.23 -24.02
CA GLY A 12 -13.57 -19.50 -22.80
C GLY A 12 -14.94 -19.92 -22.23
N ARG A 13 -15.93 -20.18 -23.08
CA ARG A 13 -17.23 -20.67 -22.65
C ARG A 13 -17.16 -22.09 -22.06
N ASN A 14 -16.35 -22.96 -22.68
CA ASN A 14 -16.09 -24.27 -22.12
C ASN A 14 -15.43 -24.19 -20.76
N LEU A 15 -14.46 -23.32 -20.59
CA LEU A 15 -13.84 -23.07 -19.30
C LEU A 15 -14.87 -22.57 -18.26
N ILE A 16 -15.72 -21.59 -18.62
CA ILE A 16 -16.80 -21.13 -17.74
C ILE A 16 -17.75 -22.28 -17.35
N ALA A 17 -18.07 -23.18 -18.27
CA ALA A 17 -18.88 -24.34 -17.93
C ALA A 17 -18.18 -25.28 -16.92
N LYS A 18 -16.86 -25.45 -17.01
CA LYS A 18 -16.05 -26.18 -16.02
C LYS A 18 -16.05 -25.52 -14.66
N LEU A 19 -16.01 -24.17 -14.62
CA LEU A 19 -16.12 -23.41 -13.36
C LEU A 19 -17.44 -23.69 -12.65
N LEU A 20 -18.53 -23.79 -13.38
CA LEU A 20 -19.83 -24.17 -12.82
C LEU A 20 -19.83 -25.58 -12.26
N ALA A 21 -18.92 -26.43 -12.71
CA ALA A 21 -18.70 -27.78 -12.20
C ALA A 21 -17.74 -27.84 -10.98
N GLY A 22 -17.15 -26.70 -10.58
CA GLY A 22 -16.30 -26.61 -9.40
C GLY A 22 -14.81 -26.40 -9.65
N GLU A 23 -14.41 -26.20 -10.90
CA GLU A 23 -13.04 -25.84 -11.25
C GLU A 23 -12.76 -24.36 -10.93
N ASN A 24 -11.48 -23.99 -10.81
CA ASN A 24 -11.06 -22.62 -10.61
C ASN A 24 -10.60 -21.99 -11.93
N MET A 25 -10.91 -20.73 -12.15
CA MET A 25 -10.38 -19.97 -13.28
C MET A 25 -9.11 -19.22 -12.85
N GLN A 26 -8.03 -19.49 -13.57
CA GLN A 26 -6.78 -18.76 -13.42
C GLN A 26 -6.49 -17.95 -14.68
N ILE A 27 -6.53 -16.63 -14.58
CA ILE A 27 -6.10 -15.74 -15.66
C ILE A 27 -4.57 -15.71 -15.67
N THR A 28 -3.98 -15.97 -16.84
CA THR A 28 -2.52 -16.12 -17.00
C THR A 28 -1.86 -14.89 -17.58
N ARG A 29 -2.49 -14.24 -18.55
CA ARG A 29 -1.95 -13.03 -19.19
C ARG A 29 -2.99 -12.24 -19.94
N VAL A 30 -2.65 -10.99 -20.21
CA VAL A 30 -3.35 -10.09 -21.13
C VAL A 30 -2.39 -9.69 -22.23
N MET A 31 -2.84 -9.80 -23.48
CA MET A 31 -2.04 -9.41 -24.65
C MET A 31 -2.79 -8.37 -25.48
N PHE A 32 -2.05 -7.41 -25.98
CA PHE A 32 -2.52 -6.38 -26.92
C PHE A 32 -1.88 -6.60 -28.28
N GLY A 33 -2.64 -6.34 -29.35
CA GLY A 33 -2.18 -6.63 -30.70
C GLY A 33 -2.63 -5.61 -31.73
N ALA A 34 -1.98 -5.67 -32.89
CA ALA A 34 -2.26 -4.85 -34.06
C ALA A 34 -3.07 -5.59 -35.13
N GLY A 35 -3.34 -6.87 -34.92
CA GLY A 35 -4.04 -7.71 -35.87
C GLY A 35 -5.50 -7.31 -36.06
N GLN A 36 -6.00 -7.61 -37.23
CA GLN A 36 -7.38 -7.41 -37.59
C GLN A 36 -8.04 -8.73 -37.95
N ILE A 37 -9.12 -9.04 -37.24
CA ILE A 37 -9.89 -10.23 -37.56
C ILE A 37 -10.42 -10.16 -39.00
N PRO A 38 -10.21 -11.18 -39.83
CA PRO A 38 -10.81 -11.25 -41.15
C PRO A 38 -12.34 -11.21 -41.08
N THR A 39 -12.96 -10.54 -42.06
CA THR A 39 -14.42 -10.35 -42.05
C THR A 39 -15.20 -11.67 -42.09
N ALA A 40 -14.60 -12.74 -42.63
CA ALA A 40 -15.19 -14.05 -42.69
C ALA A 40 -15.08 -14.86 -41.39
N ASP A 41 -14.19 -14.47 -40.49
CA ASP A 41 -13.89 -15.22 -39.28
C ASP A 41 -14.92 -14.90 -38.17
N ASN A 42 -15.24 -15.94 -37.42
CA ASN A 42 -16.10 -15.83 -36.25
C ASN A 42 -15.25 -15.42 -35.00
N PRO A 43 -15.47 -14.27 -34.38
CA PRO A 43 -14.72 -13.84 -33.21
C PRO A 43 -14.74 -14.83 -32.04
N ARG A 44 -15.77 -15.66 -31.95
CA ARG A 44 -15.87 -16.70 -30.91
C ARG A 44 -14.93 -17.86 -31.13
N ALA A 45 -14.62 -18.15 -32.38
CA ALA A 45 -13.75 -19.25 -32.77
C ALA A 45 -12.26 -18.89 -32.72
N VAL A 46 -11.94 -17.64 -32.43
CA VAL A 46 -10.54 -17.17 -32.33
C VAL A 46 -9.85 -17.85 -31.16
N THR A 47 -8.66 -18.39 -31.41
CA THR A 47 -7.86 -19.12 -30.41
C THR A 47 -6.61 -18.40 -29.96
N GLY A 48 -6.27 -17.28 -30.60
CA GLY A 48 -5.15 -16.40 -30.26
C GLY A 48 -5.28 -15.07 -31.00
N LEU A 49 -4.52 -14.08 -30.60
CA LEU A 49 -4.48 -12.82 -31.33
C LEU A 49 -3.87 -13.01 -32.73
N TYR A 50 -4.32 -12.24 -33.70
CA TYR A 50 -3.83 -12.30 -35.06
C TYR A 50 -2.41 -11.72 -35.20
N GLU A 51 -2.13 -10.65 -34.44
CA GLU A 51 -0.81 -10.01 -34.42
C GLU A 51 -0.54 -9.48 -32.98
N PRO A 52 -0.12 -10.36 -32.06
CA PRO A 52 0.21 -9.97 -30.69
C PRO A 52 1.46 -9.08 -30.69
N ILE A 53 1.41 -7.94 -30.02
CA ILE A 53 2.50 -6.95 -29.97
C ILE A 53 3.06 -6.83 -28.56
N ALA A 54 2.20 -6.63 -27.55
CA ALA A 54 2.64 -6.32 -26.20
C ALA A 54 1.81 -7.03 -25.14
N GLN A 55 2.45 -7.37 -24.06
CA GLN A 55 1.77 -7.82 -22.86
C GLN A 55 1.18 -6.62 -22.13
N GLY A 56 -0.05 -6.78 -21.67
CA GLY A 56 -0.71 -5.83 -20.79
C GLY A 56 -0.77 -6.34 -19.36
N THR A 57 -1.48 -5.58 -18.56
CA THR A 57 -1.77 -5.88 -17.17
C THR A 57 -3.28 -6.05 -16.97
N GLY A 58 -3.68 -6.67 -15.87
CA GLY A 58 -5.07 -6.78 -15.50
C GLY A 58 -5.26 -6.52 -14.02
N SER A 59 -6.35 -5.84 -13.67
CA SER A 59 -6.73 -5.73 -12.26
C SER A 59 -7.19 -7.09 -11.72
N LYS A 60 -7.12 -7.26 -10.42
CA LYS A 60 -7.72 -8.44 -9.78
C LYS A 60 -9.21 -8.52 -10.16
N PRO A 61 -9.68 -9.66 -10.67
CA PRO A 61 -11.10 -9.83 -10.97
C PRO A 61 -11.95 -9.73 -9.70
N ILE A 62 -13.05 -9.01 -9.82
CA ILE A 62 -14.07 -8.90 -8.76
C ILE A 62 -15.30 -9.65 -9.23
N VAL A 63 -15.73 -10.63 -8.43
CA VAL A 63 -16.94 -11.41 -8.72
C VAL A 63 -18.10 -10.88 -7.89
N SER A 64 -19.18 -10.49 -8.56
CA SER A 64 -20.41 -10.02 -7.92
C SER A 64 -21.61 -10.36 -8.81
N GLY A 65 -22.68 -10.95 -8.24
CA GLY A 65 -23.92 -11.24 -8.95
C GLY A 65 -23.72 -12.12 -10.20
N GLY A 66 -22.82 -13.10 -10.15
CA GLY A 66 -22.54 -13.98 -11.29
C GLY A 66 -21.75 -13.33 -12.44
N VAL A 67 -21.14 -12.19 -12.19
CA VAL A 67 -20.29 -11.45 -13.15
C VAL A 67 -18.91 -11.26 -12.57
N ALA A 68 -17.88 -11.65 -13.32
CA ALA A 68 -16.49 -11.32 -13.04
C ALA A 68 -16.12 -10.04 -13.82
N SER A 69 -15.72 -9.00 -13.12
CA SER A 69 -15.32 -7.72 -13.70
C SER A 69 -13.84 -7.47 -13.41
N MET A 70 -13.12 -7.01 -14.42
CA MET A 70 -11.73 -6.57 -14.29
C MET A 70 -11.44 -5.46 -15.29
N THR A 71 -10.37 -4.71 -15.06
CA THR A 71 -9.84 -3.74 -16.02
C THR A 71 -8.57 -4.31 -16.63
N VAL A 72 -8.48 -4.36 -17.94
CA VAL A 72 -7.23 -4.64 -18.64
C VAL A 72 -6.56 -3.34 -19.03
N GLU A 73 -5.26 -3.26 -18.85
CA GLU A 73 -4.49 -2.04 -19.07
C GLU A 73 -3.27 -2.34 -19.95
N TYR A 74 -3.04 -1.47 -20.92
CA TYR A 74 -1.77 -1.32 -21.61
C TYR A 74 -1.09 -0.04 -21.14
N ARG A 75 0.20 -0.14 -20.86
CA ARG A 75 1.06 1.03 -20.61
C ARG A 75 2.31 0.93 -21.46
N SER A 76 2.66 2.04 -22.11
CA SER A 76 3.82 2.07 -23.01
C SER A 76 5.16 1.94 -22.31
N ASP A 77 5.22 2.20 -21.00
CA ASP A 77 6.44 2.14 -20.17
C ASP A 77 6.63 0.80 -19.45
N LEU A 78 5.67 -0.13 -19.54
CA LEU A 78 5.78 -1.45 -18.93
C LEU A 78 6.46 -2.47 -19.87
N ASN A 79 6.98 -3.57 -19.28
CA ASN A 79 7.62 -4.67 -20.02
C ASN A 79 8.76 -4.24 -20.94
N GLY A 80 9.54 -3.24 -20.51
CA GLY A 80 10.65 -2.70 -21.28
C GLY A 80 10.27 -1.60 -22.28
N GLY A 81 8.97 -1.30 -22.38
CA GLY A 81 8.43 -0.33 -23.33
C GLY A 81 8.57 -0.78 -24.79
N LEU A 82 7.80 -0.21 -25.69
CA LEU A 82 7.95 -0.42 -27.11
C LEU A 82 8.65 0.78 -27.74
N ASN A 83 9.75 0.53 -28.44
CA ASN A 83 10.52 1.57 -29.15
C ASN A 83 9.75 2.13 -30.34
N THR A 84 8.74 1.41 -30.80
CA THR A 84 7.89 1.78 -31.96
C THR A 84 6.44 1.80 -31.52
N GLY A 85 5.71 2.82 -31.96
CA GLY A 85 4.26 2.84 -31.78
C GLY A 85 3.57 1.80 -32.65
N PHE A 86 2.33 1.46 -32.33
CA PHE A 86 1.52 0.54 -33.09
C PHE A 86 0.05 0.94 -33.09
N TRP A 87 -0.70 0.41 -34.04
CA TRP A 87 -2.14 0.54 -34.06
C TRP A 87 -2.79 -0.56 -33.24
N LEU A 88 -3.25 -0.23 -32.04
CA LEU A 88 -4.01 -1.16 -31.21
C LEU A 88 -5.34 -1.46 -31.88
N ARG A 89 -5.55 -2.73 -32.22
CA ARG A 89 -6.74 -3.24 -32.92
C ARG A 89 -7.43 -4.34 -32.17
N GLU A 90 -6.68 -5.10 -31.37
CA GLU A 90 -7.18 -6.24 -30.65
C GLU A 90 -6.53 -6.38 -29.28
N PHE A 91 -7.24 -7.02 -28.35
CA PHE A 91 -6.63 -7.56 -27.14
C PHE A 91 -7.30 -8.87 -26.73
N GLY A 92 -6.59 -9.65 -25.95
CA GLY A 92 -7.06 -10.92 -25.43
C GLY A 92 -6.70 -11.15 -23.97
N VAL A 93 -7.60 -11.80 -23.26
CA VAL A 93 -7.36 -12.31 -21.92
C VAL A 93 -7.22 -13.82 -22.02
N TYR A 94 -6.11 -14.32 -21.51
CA TYR A 94 -5.79 -15.74 -21.50
C TYR A 94 -6.02 -16.32 -20.11
N ALA A 95 -6.44 -17.55 -20.06
CA ALA A 95 -6.67 -18.29 -18.83
C ALA A 95 -6.20 -19.73 -18.98
N ASN A 96 -5.86 -20.35 -17.85
CA ASN A 96 -5.48 -21.76 -17.84
C ASN A 96 -6.73 -22.63 -17.79
N ASP A 97 -6.88 -23.49 -18.78
CA ASP A 97 -7.86 -24.59 -18.79
C ASP A 97 -7.18 -25.84 -18.25
N PRO A 98 -7.78 -26.56 -17.28
CA PRO A 98 -7.16 -27.74 -16.68
C PRO A 98 -6.85 -28.87 -17.66
N ASP A 99 -7.59 -28.95 -18.76
CA ASP A 99 -7.43 -30.02 -19.77
C ASP A 99 -6.61 -29.58 -20.98
N GLU A 100 -6.73 -28.31 -21.40
CA GLU A 100 -6.12 -27.81 -22.63
C GLU A 100 -4.89 -26.93 -22.39
N GLY A 101 -4.61 -26.52 -21.13
CA GLY A 101 -3.59 -25.55 -20.82
C GLY A 101 -4.05 -24.10 -21.09
N GLU A 102 -3.12 -23.22 -21.45
CA GLU A 102 -3.46 -21.82 -21.67
C GLU A 102 -4.33 -21.64 -22.93
N ILE A 103 -5.48 -21.00 -22.76
CA ILE A 103 -6.44 -20.70 -23.82
C ILE A 103 -6.72 -19.21 -23.90
N LEU A 104 -7.08 -18.70 -25.10
CA LEU A 104 -7.68 -17.38 -25.23
C LEU A 104 -9.14 -17.46 -24.75
N MET A 105 -9.41 -16.90 -23.58
CA MET A 105 -10.73 -16.92 -22.97
C MET A 105 -11.63 -15.79 -23.47
N TYR A 106 -11.05 -14.63 -23.64
CA TYR A 106 -11.77 -13.41 -24.00
C TYR A 106 -11.04 -12.69 -25.12
N TYR A 107 -11.76 -12.34 -26.18
CA TYR A 107 -11.24 -11.66 -27.35
C TYR A 107 -11.97 -10.34 -27.57
N ALA A 108 -11.21 -9.30 -27.84
CA ALA A 108 -11.72 -7.99 -28.16
C ALA A 108 -11.09 -7.46 -29.45
N THR A 109 -11.90 -6.82 -30.28
CA THR A 109 -11.42 -6.15 -31.47
C THR A 109 -12.03 -4.76 -31.59
N LEU A 110 -11.21 -3.77 -31.95
CA LEU A 110 -11.61 -2.40 -32.21
C LEU A 110 -12.12 -2.23 -33.66
N GLY A 111 -12.05 -3.27 -34.48
CA GLY A 111 -12.57 -3.29 -35.84
C GLY A 111 -11.97 -2.18 -36.70
N GLU A 112 -12.82 -1.30 -37.17
CA GLU A 112 -12.46 -0.15 -38.07
C GLU A 112 -11.96 1.07 -37.27
N TYR A 113 -11.91 0.99 -35.93
CA TYR A 113 -11.53 2.11 -35.03
C TYR A 113 -10.26 1.84 -34.27
N PRO A 114 -9.12 1.56 -34.96
CA PRO A 114 -7.87 1.30 -34.24
C PRO A 114 -7.42 2.56 -33.50
N GLN A 115 -6.75 2.35 -32.39
CA GLN A 115 -6.18 3.43 -31.61
C GLN A 115 -4.66 3.43 -31.75
N TRP A 116 -4.10 4.58 -32.10
CA TRP A 116 -2.66 4.73 -32.14
C TRP A 116 -2.10 4.72 -30.70
N VAL A 117 -1.10 3.90 -30.48
CA VAL A 117 -0.33 3.83 -29.25
C VAL A 117 1.05 4.37 -29.52
N SER A 118 1.43 5.40 -28.78
CA SER A 118 2.72 6.06 -28.91
C SER A 118 3.85 5.19 -28.35
N PRO A 119 5.06 5.22 -28.97
CA PRO A 119 6.22 4.56 -28.40
C PRO A 119 6.63 5.25 -27.09
N TYR A 120 7.23 4.49 -26.20
CA TYR A 120 7.87 5.03 -25.00
C TYR A 120 9.37 5.23 -25.27
N LEU A 121 9.78 6.49 -25.27
CA LEU A 121 11.17 6.91 -25.52
C LEU A 121 11.60 7.82 -24.37
N PRO A 122 12.09 7.26 -23.25
CA PRO A 122 12.40 8.02 -22.04
C PRO A 122 13.43 9.12 -22.29
N ASP A 123 14.40 8.88 -23.17
CA ASP A 123 15.43 9.86 -23.53
C ASP A 123 14.90 11.06 -24.32
N GLN A 124 13.72 10.93 -24.93
CA GLN A 124 13.05 11.97 -25.69
C GLN A 124 11.90 12.62 -24.94
N ASN A 125 11.75 12.31 -23.63
CA ASN A 125 10.68 12.82 -22.78
C ASN A 125 9.28 12.59 -23.37
N THR A 126 9.06 11.43 -23.98
CA THR A 126 7.73 11.03 -24.47
C THR A 126 6.82 10.72 -23.30
N GLY A 127 5.57 11.17 -23.37
CA GLY A 127 4.58 10.83 -22.35
C GLY A 127 4.26 9.32 -22.34
N ILE A 128 3.83 8.82 -21.18
CA ILE A 128 3.34 7.44 -21.04
C ILE A 128 1.96 7.36 -21.70
N ASP A 129 1.79 6.44 -22.64
CA ASP A 129 0.48 6.12 -23.23
C ASP A 129 -0.18 5.00 -22.40
N VAL A 130 -1.39 5.26 -21.92
CA VAL A 130 -2.16 4.32 -21.10
C VAL A 130 -3.50 4.05 -21.75
N ARG A 131 -3.84 2.78 -21.95
CA ARG A 131 -5.13 2.34 -22.49
C ARG A 131 -5.78 1.39 -21.50
N ARG A 132 -7.00 1.69 -21.07
CA ARG A 132 -7.78 0.90 -20.12
C ARG A 132 -9.08 0.45 -20.72
N PHE A 133 -9.37 -0.83 -20.55
CA PHE A 133 -10.61 -1.45 -21.02
C PHE A 133 -11.26 -2.21 -19.87
N PRO A 134 -12.33 -1.66 -19.28
CA PRO A 134 -13.12 -2.44 -18.32
C PRO A 134 -13.83 -3.58 -19.06
N ILE A 135 -13.69 -4.78 -18.54
CA ILE A 135 -14.36 -5.96 -19.09
C ILE A 135 -15.20 -6.62 -18.01
N SER A 136 -16.30 -7.24 -18.43
CA SER A 136 -17.18 -8.01 -17.55
C SER A 136 -17.57 -9.31 -18.24
N ILE A 137 -17.42 -10.41 -17.53
CA ILE A 137 -17.64 -11.76 -18.00
C ILE A 137 -18.75 -12.38 -17.15
N ALA A 138 -19.87 -12.72 -17.77
CA ALA A 138 -20.94 -13.44 -17.08
C ALA A 138 -20.51 -14.89 -16.84
N ILE A 139 -20.45 -15.31 -15.59
CA ILE A 139 -20.02 -16.63 -15.13
C ILE A 139 -21.14 -17.45 -14.49
N GLY A 140 -22.35 -16.93 -14.43
CA GLY A 140 -23.55 -17.60 -13.89
C GLY A 140 -23.87 -17.22 -12.45
N GLU A 141 -25.12 -17.27 -12.11
CA GLU A 141 -25.61 -17.00 -10.75
C GLU A 141 -25.40 -18.22 -9.83
N ASP A 142 -25.16 -17.97 -8.55
CA ASP A 142 -25.34 -18.88 -7.42
C ASP A 142 -24.19 -19.80 -6.96
N ARG A 143 -22.96 -19.61 -7.35
CA ARG A 143 -21.86 -20.32 -6.66
C ARG A 143 -20.70 -19.36 -6.37
N GLY A 144 -20.02 -19.56 -5.25
CA GLY A 144 -18.81 -18.83 -4.87
C GLY A 144 -17.67 -19.17 -5.84
N ILE A 145 -17.76 -18.65 -7.07
CA ILE A 145 -16.73 -18.83 -8.08
C ILE A 145 -15.57 -17.92 -7.72
N THR A 146 -14.40 -18.50 -7.50
CA THR A 146 -13.17 -17.78 -7.31
C THR A 146 -12.49 -17.64 -8.66
N VAL A 147 -12.18 -16.41 -9.04
CA VAL A 147 -11.35 -16.13 -10.19
C VAL A 147 -9.99 -15.71 -9.67
N ASP A 148 -9.02 -16.59 -9.83
CA ASP A 148 -7.64 -16.30 -9.52
C ASP A 148 -6.93 -15.67 -10.74
N TYR A 149 -5.88 -14.93 -10.52
CA TYR A 149 -5.02 -14.45 -11.59
C TYR A 149 -3.58 -14.76 -11.24
N ASP A 150 -2.76 -14.92 -12.26
CA ASP A 150 -1.34 -15.15 -12.06
C ASP A 150 -0.72 -13.92 -11.40
N THR A 151 0.02 -14.13 -10.31
CA THR A 151 0.73 -13.06 -9.59
C THR A 151 1.80 -12.38 -10.44
N GLU A 152 2.18 -12.99 -11.56
CA GLU A 152 3.07 -12.38 -12.55
C GLU A 152 2.34 -11.41 -13.49
N LEU A 153 1.00 -11.37 -13.47
CA LEU A 153 0.24 -10.31 -14.11
C LEU A 153 0.53 -8.98 -13.39
N TRP A 154 0.97 -8.03 -14.14
CA TRP A 154 1.28 -6.69 -13.65
C TRP A 154 0.01 -5.99 -13.17
N MET A 155 0.10 -5.35 -12.01
CA MET A 155 -1.01 -4.58 -11.47
C MET A 155 -1.27 -3.33 -12.32
N THR A 156 -2.53 -2.91 -12.44
CA THR A 156 -2.86 -1.60 -13.00
C THR A 156 -2.37 -0.49 -12.08
N ALA A 157 -2.25 0.73 -12.59
CA ALA A 157 -1.89 1.88 -11.76
C ALA A 157 -2.89 2.12 -10.63
N GLU A 158 -4.17 1.81 -10.83
CA GLU A 158 -5.21 1.90 -9.81
C GLU A 158 -5.03 0.83 -8.72
N ASP A 159 -4.69 -0.41 -9.11
CA ASP A 159 -4.39 -1.48 -8.15
C ASP A 159 -3.18 -1.14 -7.28
N VAL A 160 -2.12 -0.59 -7.88
CA VAL A 160 -0.94 -0.11 -7.13
C VAL A 160 -1.32 0.98 -6.15
N HIS A 161 -2.13 1.95 -6.58
CA HIS A 161 -2.61 3.03 -5.71
C HIS A 161 -3.46 2.49 -4.56
N ASN A 162 -4.38 1.59 -4.85
CA ASN A 162 -5.23 0.96 -3.85
C ASN A 162 -4.40 0.11 -2.87
N TYR A 163 -3.47 -0.70 -3.36
CA TYR A 163 -2.57 -1.48 -2.53
C TYR A 163 -1.70 -0.60 -1.64
N PHE A 164 -1.17 0.50 -2.19
CA PHE A 164 -0.41 1.47 -1.40
C PHE A 164 -1.24 2.03 -0.25
N ASN A 165 -2.45 2.51 -0.54
CA ASN A 165 -3.30 3.16 0.48
C ASN A 165 -3.89 2.19 1.49
N THR A 166 -4.26 0.96 1.06
CA THR A 166 -4.98 0.02 1.93
C THR A 166 -4.08 -0.95 2.67
N VAL A 167 -2.89 -1.21 2.14
CA VAL A 167 -1.97 -2.20 2.72
C VAL A 167 -0.66 -1.56 3.18
N LEU A 168 0.05 -0.87 2.29
CA LEU A 168 1.39 -0.36 2.62
C LEU A 168 1.34 0.82 3.58
N LEU A 169 0.50 1.80 3.33
CA LEU A 169 0.43 3.02 4.16
C LEU A 169 0.09 2.69 5.62
N PRO A 170 -0.92 1.87 5.94
CA PRO A 170 -1.19 1.47 7.33
C PRO A 170 -0.03 0.74 8.01
N ILE A 171 0.73 -0.08 7.28
CA ILE A 171 1.92 -0.75 7.81
C ILE A 171 3.01 0.27 8.13
N VAL A 172 3.27 1.20 7.21
CA VAL A 172 4.26 2.27 7.39
C VAL A 172 3.88 3.16 8.56
N ASP A 173 2.62 3.57 8.66
CA ASP A 173 2.13 4.41 9.78
C ASP A 173 2.30 3.68 11.11
N SER A 174 1.95 2.39 11.19
CA SER A 174 2.14 1.58 12.39
C SER A 174 3.61 1.46 12.81
N GLU A 175 4.52 1.27 11.85
CA GLU A 175 5.96 1.21 12.12
C GLU A 175 6.53 2.58 12.54
N ILE A 176 6.02 3.67 11.97
CA ILE A 176 6.37 5.04 12.37
C ILE A 176 5.91 5.30 13.80
N ASP A 177 4.66 4.98 14.12
CA ASP A 177 4.10 5.18 15.46
C ASP A 177 4.88 4.39 16.51
N LYS A 178 5.25 3.13 16.19
CA LYS A 178 6.09 2.31 17.05
C LYS A 178 7.46 2.94 17.28
N LYS A 179 8.12 3.43 16.23
CA LYS A 179 9.43 4.08 16.34
C LYS A 179 9.35 5.41 17.10
N ILE A 180 8.26 6.15 16.94
CA ILE A 180 8.02 7.37 17.72
C ILE A 180 7.83 7.03 19.21
N ALA A 181 7.06 5.98 19.53
CA ALA A 181 6.90 5.52 20.90
C ALA A 181 8.23 5.06 21.52
N GLU A 182 8.99 4.23 20.79
CA GLU A 182 10.33 3.79 21.21
C GLU A 182 11.28 4.98 21.43
N HIS A 183 11.24 5.97 20.55
CA HIS A 183 12.04 7.19 20.69
C HIS A 183 11.64 8.03 21.90
N ASN A 184 10.34 8.14 22.17
CA ASN A 184 9.84 8.90 23.33
C ASN A 184 10.14 8.21 24.67
N ASP A 185 10.14 6.86 24.67
CA ASP A 185 10.48 6.05 25.85
C ASP A 185 12.00 5.95 26.09
N ASP A 186 12.81 6.22 25.06
CA ASP A 186 14.26 6.22 25.21
C ASP A 186 14.73 7.47 25.96
N GLY A 187 15.00 7.31 27.25
CA GLY A 187 15.57 8.40 28.09
C GLY A 187 16.91 8.94 27.59
N LYS A 188 17.52 8.33 26.57
CA LYS A 188 18.74 8.78 25.92
C LYS A 188 18.50 9.43 24.54
N ALA A 189 17.29 9.45 24.06
CA ALA A 189 16.94 9.98 22.74
C ALA A 189 17.31 11.48 22.58
N HIS A 190 17.28 12.22 23.70
CA HIS A 190 17.61 13.63 23.74
C HIS A 190 18.70 13.95 24.78
N PRO A 191 19.96 13.51 24.59
CA PRO A 191 21.03 13.69 25.57
C PRO A 191 21.24 15.14 26.04
N PRO A 192 21.12 16.18 25.20
CA PRO A 192 21.23 17.57 25.67
C PRO A 192 20.10 17.97 26.62
N LEU A 193 18.86 17.54 26.33
CA LEU A 193 17.69 17.83 27.16
C LEU A 193 17.79 17.09 28.48
N GLN A 194 18.20 15.82 28.48
CA GLN A 194 18.41 15.04 29.69
C GLN A 194 19.44 15.71 30.62
N ARG A 195 20.56 16.17 30.08
CA ARG A 195 21.58 16.91 30.87
C ARG A 195 21.01 18.17 31.52
N ILE A 196 20.15 18.88 30.81
CA ILE A 196 19.48 20.08 31.36
C ILE A 196 18.53 19.69 32.48
N MET A 197 17.75 18.64 32.31
CA MET A 197 16.82 18.11 33.33
C MET A 197 17.57 17.64 34.58
N ASP A 198 18.67 16.91 34.40
CA ASP A 198 19.52 16.47 35.51
C ASP A 198 20.14 17.62 36.27
N ALA A 199 20.62 18.62 35.54
CA ALA A 199 21.16 19.86 36.14
C ALA A 199 20.10 20.66 36.91
N LEU A 200 18.88 20.79 36.35
CA LEU A 200 17.75 21.42 37.00
C LEU A 200 17.31 20.66 38.27
N SER A 201 17.22 19.34 38.18
CA SER A 201 16.88 18.48 39.30
C SER A 201 17.92 18.62 40.45
N GLY A 202 19.22 18.67 40.07
CA GLY A 202 20.29 18.94 41.04
C GLY A 202 20.16 20.32 41.73
N ARG A 203 19.82 21.36 40.97
CA ARG A 203 19.58 22.71 41.52
C ARG A 203 18.35 22.75 42.41
N ILE A 204 17.28 22.08 42.07
CA ILE A 204 16.06 21.99 42.89
C ILE A 204 16.42 21.32 44.23
N LYS A 205 17.12 20.18 44.20
CA LYS A 205 17.57 19.51 45.45
C LYS A 205 18.43 20.41 46.34
N LEU A 206 19.33 21.18 45.75
CA LEU A 206 20.13 22.17 46.51
C LEU A 206 19.26 23.26 47.12
N LEU A 207 18.29 23.80 46.38
CA LEU A 207 17.34 24.77 46.90
C LEU A 207 16.47 24.21 48.01
N GLU A 208 15.97 22.98 47.86
CA GLU A 208 15.22 22.28 48.90
C GLU A 208 16.06 22.08 50.15
N LEU A 209 17.33 21.69 50.02
CA LEU A 209 18.25 21.59 51.13
C LEU A 209 18.49 22.92 51.81
N GLN A 210 18.73 23.99 51.04
CA GLN A 210 18.90 25.35 51.58
C GLN A 210 17.64 25.86 52.28
N PHE A 211 16.47 25.60 51.68
CA PHE A 211 15.21 25.96 52.31
C PHE A 211 14.99 25.25 53.64
N ASN A 212 15.19 23.95 53.66
CA ASN A 212 15.03 23.14 54.84
C ASN A 212 16.05 23.51 55.94
N THR A 213 17.30 23.83 55.57
CA THR A 213 18.31 24.26 56.54
C THR A 213 18.07 25.65 57.06
N ASN A 214 17.54 26.58 56.23
CA ASN A 214 17.32 27.95 56.64
C ASN A 214 15.98 28.21 57.36
N VAL A 215 14.96 27.37 57.08
CA VAL A 215 13.60 27.58 57.64
C VAL A 215 13.19 26.54 58.65
N THR A 216 13.48 25.25 58.40
CA THR A 216 13.04 24.14 59.28
C THR A 216 14.16 23.18 59.68
N GLY A 217 15.28 23.18 58.96
CA GLY A 217 16.35 22.23 59.08
C GLY A 217 17.73 22.89 59.19
N ASN A 218 17.84 24.02 59.91
CA ASN A 218 19.15 24.50 60.25
C ASN A 218 19.91 23.33 60.91
N PRO A 219 21.04 22.84 60.34
CA PRO A 219 21.83 21.76 60.94
C PRO A 219 22.32 22.10 62.35
N PHE A 220 22.21 23.37 62.70
CA PHE A 220 22.49 23.83 64.07
C PHE A 220 21.20 24.01 64.88
N LEU A 221 20.02 23.70 64.36
CA LEU A 221 18.78 23.72 65.11
C LEU A 221 18.65 22.35 65.82
N VAL A 222 18.89 22.32 67.09
CA VAL A 222 18.62 21.16 67.91
C VAL A 222 17.21 21.30 68.47
N THR A 223 16.31 20.40 68.10
CA THR A 223 14.98 20.28 68.70
C THR A 223 15.07 19.46 69.96
N PHE A 224 14.68 20.04 71.07
CA PHE A 224 14.62 19.37 72.35
C PHE A 224 13.17 18.94 72.63
N GLU A 225 12.95 17.75 73.13
CA GLU A 225 11.63 17.29 73.56
C GLU A 225 11.17 18.03 74.84
N ASN A 226 12.13 18.45 75.66
CA ASN A 226 11.92 19.35 76.81
C ASN A 226 13.21 20.18 77.04
N LEU A 227 13.12 21.20 77.83
CA LEU A 227 14.23 22.14 78.14
C LEU A 227 14.89 21.84 79.51
N ASP A 228 14.51 20.79 80.20
CA ASP A 228 14.91 20.55 81.57
C ASP A 228 16.42 20.26 81.76
N ASP A 229 17.06 19.71 80.72
CA ASP A 229 18.48 19.37 80.70
C ASP A 229 19.32 20.30 79.76
N VAL A 230 18.75 21.40 79.26
CA VAL A 230 19.43 22.26 78.32
C VAL A 230 20.14 23.39 79.08
N VAL A 231 21.45 23.34 79.08
CA VAL A 231 22.30 24.45 79.53
C VAL A 231 22.66 25.27 78.31
N LEU A 232 22.11 26.47 78.22
CA LEU A 232 22.47 27.43 77.17
C LEU A 232 23.54 28.38 77.74
N ASP A 233 24.73 28.30 77.15
CA ASP A 233 25.81 29.25 77.44
C ASP A 233 25.79 30.34 76.40
N GLY A 234 25.07 31.41 76.66
CA GLY A 234 24.89 32.53 75.78
C GLY A 234 24.03 33.63 76.36
N THR A 235 24.03 34.82 75.79
CA THR A 235 23.26 35.97 76.22
C THR A 235 21.92 36.02 75.46
N TRP A 236 20.79 36.01 76.21
CA TRP A 236 19.48 36.20 75.57
C TRP A 236 19.36 37.64 75.05
N ASN A 237 19.13 37.76 73.72
CA ASN A 237 18.81 39.03 73.07
C ASN A 237 17.30 39.17 72.97
N GLU A 238 16.74 40.01 73.84
CA GLU A 238 15.27 40.15 73.93
C GLU A 238 14.66 40.81 72.69
N SER A 239 15.40 41.71 72.05
CA SER A 239 14.93 42.38 70.83
C SER A 239 14.88 41.49 69.63
N LEU A 240 15.65 40.45 69.55
CA LEU A 240 15.74 39.52 68.47
C LEU A 240 15.13 38.13 68.81
N ALA A 241 14.65 38.00 70.08
CA ALA A 241 14.10 36.73 70.59
C ALA A 241 15.01 35.52 70.32
N ARG A 242 16.32 35.68 70.55
CA ARG A 242 17.33 34.64 70.34
C ARG A 242 18.43 34.68 71.36
N VAL A 243 19.08 33.54 71.55
CA VAL A 243 20.34 33.49 72.35
C VAL A 243 21.49 33.77 71.39
N GLU A 244 22.37 34.65 71.78
CA GLU A 244 23.62 34.98 71.08
C GLU A 244 24.79 34.37 71.87
N PHE A 245 25.65 33.65 71.16
CA PHE A 245 26.81 32.95 71.71
C PHE A 245 28.09 33.76 71.44
#